data_4810412d48745d147f3d1f0db5ee168b
#
_entry.id   4810412d48745d147f3d1f0db5ee168b
#
_cell.length_a   1.000
_cell.length_b   1.000
_cell.length_c   1.000
_cell.angle_alpha   90.00
_cell.angle_beta   90.00
_cell.angle_gamma   90.00
#
_symmetry.space_group_name_H-M   'P 1'
#
loop_
_entity.id
_entity.type
_entity.pdbx_description
1 polymer ?
#
loop_
_entity_poly.entity_id
_entity_poly.type
_entity_poly.pdbx_seq_one_letter_code
_entity_poly.pdbx_strand_id
1 'polypeptide(L)'
;MTPALRRRLLAGVAVPLIGIVGALVAGTPAYAAGPTATVVKVSEWSTGFEARGTITNGGTTPLGGWTVAIDLPAGTTVSSYWDARMTSSGGRYTFTNPTWAGPIPPGGTASFGFIGAGSGSPANCTLNGAPCGGGSGPGPGAPGTPGNPSVTGTTASSISLSWGASSGTVTGYRVYEGTTVRATVTGTSATISGLGSCQSHTYTVAAYNGNGESGRSGSATGSTTGCPQPGNGRGAPYLYLGWGNPQNPASVMSATGVRWFTMAFVLSGGGCSPAWDSTRPLTGGADATAIAQIRAAGGDVVPSFGGWQGNKLGPNCGTPEALAGAYQQVINAYGLRAIDIDIENTDEFESEVVQDRILTALRIVKQNNPGLQTIVTFGTTTTGPNYWGNRLITRAAALSANVDVFTIMPFDFGGGANMYTSTVSAAEGLKNALKSAFGWSDATAYGHMGISGMNGLSDQQELTSPATWTSIRDWAKSHGLARLAFWSVNRDRPCPGGGVVSNCSGISQGDLEFTRITAGF
;
A
#
# COMPACT_ATOMS: atom_id res chain seq x y z
N MET A 1 61.40 -10.64 27.93
CA MET A 1 62.47 -9.61 28.06
C MET A 1 61.83 -8.26 27.70
N THR A 2 61.54 -7.46 28.70
CA THR A 2 61.28 -6.00 28.69
C THR A 2 62.61 -5.27 28.67
N PRO A 3 62.71 -3.88 28.60
CA PRO A 3 61.80 -2.79 28.15
C PRO A 3 62.54 -1.71 27.31
N ALA A 4 61.89 -0.68 26.84
CA ALA A 4 62.39 0.70 26.95
C ALA A 4 61.40 1.78 26.48
N LEU A 5 61.05 2.61 27.43
CA LEU A 5 60.52 3.99 27.31
C LEU A 5 61.36 4.88 26.37
N ARG A 6 60.70 5.78 25.62
CA ARG A 6 61.19 7.15 25.43
C ARG A 6 60.04 8.16 25.28
N ARG A 7 59.98 9.10 26.21
CA ARG A 7 59.26 10.38 26.21
C ARG A 7 59.80 11.32 25.13
N ARG A 8 58.95 12.15 24.51
CA ARG A 8 59.24 13.53 24.09
C ARG A 8 57.87 14.20 23.81
N LEU A 9 57.54 15.13 24.68
CA LEU A 9 57.58 16.62 24.57
C LEU A 9 56.45 17.27 23.81
N LEU A 10 55.65 18.01 24.59
CA LEU A 10 54.62 18.94 24.25
C LEU A 10 55.08 20.04 23.27
N ALA A 11 54.23 20.35 22.30
CA ALA A 11 54.18 21.65 21.66
C ALA A 11 52.74 22.15 21.70
N GLY A 12 52.47 23.19 22.46
CA GLY A 12 51.17 23.82 22.60
C GLY A 12 50.80 24.58 21.33
N VAL A 13 49.57 24.43 20.90
CA VAL A 13 48.91 25.33 19.94
C VAL A 13 47.75 25.97 20.66
N ALA A 14 47.82 27.28 20.82
CA ALA A 14 46.76 28.11 21.35
C ALA A 14 45.61 28.17 20.34
N VAL A 15 44.42 27.76 20.76
CA VAL A 15 43.16 27.97 20.01
C VAL A 15 42.41 29.13 20.65
N PRO A 16 41.99 30.14 19.88
CA PRO A 16 41.24 31.26 20.45
C PRO A 16 39.83 30.82 20.83
N LEU A 17 39.42 31.13 22.07
CA LEU A 17 38.03 31.01 22.51
C LEU A 17 37.15 31.98 21.71
N ILE A 18 36.31 31.44 20.83
CA ILE A 18 35.16 32.17 20.30
C ILE A 18 34.01 31.94 21.30
N GLY A 19 33.64 33.03 21.96
CA GLY A 19 32.48 33.05 22.86
C GLY A 19 31.20 32.79 22.12
N ILE A 20 30.60 31.63 22.36
CA ILE A 20 29.23 31.34 21.94
C ILE A 20 28.30 32.02 22.95
N VAL A 21 27.67 33.13 22.53
CA VAL A 21 26.53 33.71 23.22
C VAL A 21 25.39 32.70 23.09
N GLY A 22 25.16 31.94 24.14
CA GLY A 22 24.03 31.05 24.26
C GLY A 22 22.74 31.87 24.32
N ALA A 23 21.99 31.91 23.23
CA ALA A 23 20.59 32.32 23.27
C ALA A 23 19.83 31.29 24.13
N LEU A 24 19.42 31.71 25.33
CA LEU A 24 18.42 30.98 26.11
C LEU A 24 17.15 30.94 25.29
N VAL A 25 16.92 29.82 24.59
CA VAL A 25 15.60 29.45 24.06
C VAL A 25 14.78 29.17 25.32
N ALA A 26 13.93 30.10 25.71
CA ALA A 26 12.88 29.85 26.70
C ALA A 26 12.03 28.69 26.16
N GLY A 27 12.23 27.52 26.73
CA GLY A 27 11.38 26.37 26.46
C GLY A 27 9.93 26.76 26.76
N THR A 28 9.04 26.66 25.75
CA THR A 28 7.61 26.74 26.00
C THR A 28 7.26 25.70 27.06
N PRO A 29 6.50 26.06 28.11
CA PRO A 29 6.09 25.07 29.08
C PRO A 29 5.37 23.93 28.37
N ALA A 30 5.89 22.72 28.48
CA ALA A 30 5.17 21.53 28.06
C ALA A 30 3.90 21.49 28.92
N TYR A 31 2.75 21.74 28.31
CA TYR A 31 1.47 21.51 28.95
C TYR A 31 1.43 20.04 29.36
N ALA A 32 1.29 19.77 30.65
CA ALA A 32 1.09 18.42 31.15
C ALA A 32 -0.13 17.83 30.42
N ALA A 33 0.05 16.71 29.76
CA ALA A 33 -1.05 16.01 29.10
C ALA A 33 -2.08 15.61 30.20
N GLY A 34 -3.35 15.93 30.02
CA GLY A 34 -4.42 15.53 30.95
C GLY A 34 -4.55 14.00 31.05
N PRO A 35 -5.40 13.49 31.95
CA PRO A 35 -5.66 12.06 32.03
C PRO A 35 -6.32 11.57 30.73
N THR A 36 -5.91 10.38 30.29
CA THR A 36 -6.39 9.72 29.05
C THR A 36 -6.99 8.36 29.38
N ALA A 37 -7.85 7.85 28.50
CA ALA A 37 -8.28 6.47 28.53
C ALA A 37 -8.26 5.85 27.13
N THR A 38 -8.12 4.55 27.07
CA THR A 38 -8.34 3.74 25.86
C THR A 38 -9.24 2.57 26.19
N VAL A 39 -10.12 2.17 25.28
CA VAL A 39 -10.92 0.94 25.40
C VAL A 39 -10.76 0.17 24.09
N VAL A 40 -10.17 -1.02 24.17
CA VAL A 40 -9.85 -1.85 22.99
C VAL A 40 -10.36 -3.28 23.17
N LYS A 41 -10.82 -3.91 22.11
CA LYS A 41 -11.03 -5.35 22.07
C LYS A 41 -9.66 -6.04 22.11
N VAL A 42 -9.48 -7.03 23.00
CA VAL A 42 -8.26 -7.82 23.13
C VAL A 42 -8.42 -9.23 22.58
N SER A 43 -9.66 -9.73 22.53
CA SER A 43 -10.01 -11.00 21.86
C SER A 43 -11.45 -10.96 21.38
N GLU A 44 -11.78 -11.77 20.37
CA GLU A 44 -13.13 -11.87 19.81
C GLU A 44 -13.43 -13.33 19.41
N TRP A 45 -14.68 -13.76 19.61
CA TRP A 45 -15.20 -15.07 19.22
C TRP A 45 -16.62 -14.92 18.66
N SER A 46 -17.20 -15.98 18.13
CA SER A 46 -18.46 -15.94 17.39
C SER A 46 -19.65 -15.31 18.11
N THR A 47 -19.67 -15.33 19.46
CA THR A 47 -20.79 -14.85 20.28
C THR A 47 -20.44 -13.68 21.20
N GLY A 48 -19.18 -13.20 21.17
CA GLY A 48 -18.74 -12.12 22.04
C GLY A 48 -17.28 -11.73 21.90
N PHE A 49 -16.82 -10.89 22.79
CA PHE A 49 -15.44 -10.39 22.82
C PHE A 49 -15.01 -10.02 24.25
N GLU A 50 -13.70 -10.03 24.50
CA GLU A 50 -13.10 -9.37 25.65
C GLU A 50 -12.63 -7.97 25.25
N ALA A 51 -12.87 -6.97 26.08
CA ALA A 51 -12.32 -5.63 25.93
C ALA A 51 -11.62 -5.19 27.23
N ARG A 52 -10.58 -4.36 27.06
CA ARG A 52 -9.86 -3.71 28.16
C ARG A 52 -9.86 -2.21 28.03
N GLY A 53 -10.13 -1.56 29.15
CA GLY A 53 -9.95 -0.14 29.34
C GLY A 53 -8.65 0.13 30.12
N THR A 54 -7.87 1.11 29.67
CA THR A 54 -6.68 1.61 30.38
C THR A 54 -6.81 3.11 30.57
N ILE A 55 -6.68 3.56 31.81
CA ILE A 55 -6.65 4.97 32.20
C ILE A 55 -5.21 5.35 32.50
N THR A 56 -4.70 6.42 31.91
CA THR A 56 -3.37 6.96 32.18
C THR A 56 -3.49 8.37 32.75
N ASN A 57 -2.88 8.64 33.88
CA ASN A 57 -2.80 9.98 34.41
C ASN A 57 -1.59 10.73 33.83
N GLY A 58 -1.79 11.44 32.71
CA GLY A 58 -0.78 12.32 32.12
C GLY A 58 -0.63 13.66 32.82
N GLY A 59 -1.41 13.95 33.87
CA GLY A 59 -1.35 15.17 34.66
C GLY A 59 -0.21 15.19 35.66
N THR A 60 -0.04 16.34 36.35
CA THR A 60 0.99 16.56 37.38
C THR A 60 0.49 16.30 38.81
N THR A 61 -0.80 16.04 38.97
CA THR A 61 -1.43 15.74 40.26
C THR A 61 -2.06 14.35 40.26
N PRO A 62 -2.20 13.67 41.43
CA PRO A 62 -2.88 12.39 41.49
C PRO A 62 -4.35 12.50 41.02
N LEU A 63 -4.79 11.55 40.20
CA LEU A 63 -6.16 11.45 39.72
C LEU A 63 -6.99 10.68 40.76
N GLY A 64 -7.83 11.38 41.52
CA GLY A 64 -8.56 10.83 42.68
C GLY A 64 -9.70 9.87 42.33
N GLY A 65 -10.14 9.87 41.08
CA GLY A 65 -11.17 8.96 40.58
C GLY A 65 -11.31 9.08 39.06
N TRP A 66 -11.88 8.05 38.45
CA TRP A 66 -12.13 8.03 37.01
C TRP A 66 -13.50 7.45 36.68
N THR A 67 -14.10 7.96 35.62
CA THR A 67 -15.34 7.49 35.03
C THR A 67 -15.13 7.33 33.54
N VAL A 68 -15.12 6.10 33.03
CA VAL A 68 -15.08 5.80 31.60
C VAL A 68 -16.46 5.38 31.15
N ALA A 69 -17.01 6.06 30.14
CA ALA A 69 -18.27 5.67 29.53
C ALA A 69 -18.08 5.34 28.05
N ILE A 70 -18.77 4.29 27.59
CA ILE A 70 -18.77 3.80 26.22
C ILE A 70 -20.19 3.51 25.76
N ASP A 71 -20.42 3.53 24.45
CA ASP A 71 -21.62 3.03 23.83
C ASP A 71 -21.34 1.68 23.16
N LEU A 72 -22.28 0.74 23.31
CA LEU A 72 -22.31 -0.50 22.54
C LEU A 72 -23.54 -0.47 21.60
N PRO A 73 -23.38 -0.94 20.35
CA PRO A 73 -24.49 -0.96 19.40
C PRO A 73 -25.59 -1.94 19.84
N ALA A 74 -26.79 -1.74 19.29
CA ALA A 74 -27.94 -2.60 19.56
C ALA A 74 -27.60 -4.08 19.32
N GLY A 75 -28.02 -4.97 20.23
CA GLY A 75 -27.70 -6.39 20.19
C GLY A 75 -26.35 -6.76 20.83
N THR A 76 -25.60 -5.79 21.36
CA THR A 76 -24.37 -6.03 22.12
C THR A 76 -24.55 -5.56 23.57
N THR A 77 -24.20 -6.41 24.53
CA THR A 77 -24.33 -6.12 25.96
C THR A 77 -23.06 -6.51 26.71
N VAL A 78 -22.83 -5.91 27.88
CA VAL A 78 -21.78 -6.34 28.80
C VAL A 78 -22.33 -7.50 29.67
N SER A 79 -21.71 -8.67 29.58
CA SER A 79 -22.10 -9.88 30.33
C SER A 79 -21.33 -10.04 31.63
N SER A 80 -20.09 -9.59 31.70
CA SER A 80 -19.28 -9.56 32.95
C SER A 80 -18.22 -8.45 32.84
N TYR A 81 -17.74 -8.01 34.00
CA TYR A 81 -16.70 -6.98 34.10
C TYR A 81 -15.88 -7.15 35.38
N TRP A 82 -14.67 -6.58 35.39
CA TRP A 82 -13.75 -6.63 36.53
C TRP A 82 -12.93 -5.35 36.67
N ASP A 83 -12.38 -5.13 37.82
CA ASP A 83 -11.58 -3.97 38.22
C ASP A 83 -12.27 -2.60 38.01
N ALA A 84 -13.61 -2.60 38.01
CA ALA A 84 -14.45 -1.42 37.95
C ALA A 84 -15.79 -1.65 38.63
N ARG A 85 -16.54 -0.57 38.86
CA ARG A 85 -18.00 -0.61 39.09
C ARG A 85 -18.67 -0.19 37.79
N MET A 86 -19.79 -0.82 37.47
CA MET A 86 -20.48 -0.54 36.20
C MET A 86 -21.95 -0.18 36.44
N THR A 87 -22.42 0.78 35.64
CA THR A 87 -23.86 1.07 35.45
C THR A 87 -24.16 1.15 33.96
N SER A 88 -25.39 0.89 33.53
CA SER A 88 -25.78 0.97 32.14
C SER A 88 -27.16 1.61 31.98
N SER A 89 -27.34 2.36 30.87
CA SER A 89 -28.61 2.95 30.45
C SER A 89 -28.62 3.15 28.95
N GLY A 90 -29.62 2.62 28.24
CA GLY A 90 -29.86 2.89 26.82
C GLY A 90 -28.71 2.50 25.88
N GLY A 91 -27.95 1.43 26.17
CA GLY A 91 -26.79 1.01 25.36
C GLY A 91 -25.48 1.70 25.74
N ARG A 92 -25.52 2.68 26.67
CA ARG A 92 -24.35 3.32 27.25
C ARG A 92 -23.93 2.60 28.54
N TYR A 93 -22.64 2.27 28.65
CA TYR A 93 -22.04 1.58 29.80
C TYR A 93 -21.02 2.52 30.44
N THR A 94 -21.16 2.72 31.75
CA THR A 94 -20.31 3.62 32.54
C THR A 94 -19.55 2.81 33.58
N PHE A 95 -18.24 2.82 33.50
CA PHE A 95 -17.29 2.18 34.39
C PHE A 95 -16.64 3.23 35.29
N THR A 96 -16.58 2.96 36.59
CA THR A 96 -15.93 3.86 37.56
C THR A 96 -14.92 3.07 38.40
N ASN A 97 -13.93 3.77 38.97
CA ASN A 97 -12.97 3.11 39.86
C ASN A 97 -13.63 2.34 40.99
N PRO A 98 -13.13 1.15 41.36
CA PRO A 98 -13.63 0.40 42.49
C PRO A 98 -13.31 1.14 43.80
N THR A 99 -14.09 0.86 44.86
CA THR A 99 -13.98 1.56 46.15
C THR A 99 -12.65 1.32 46.88
N TRP A 100 -11.95 0.24 46.54
CA TRP A 100 -10.64 -0.12 47.11
C TRP A 100 -9.46 0.52 46.35
N ALA A 101 -9.70 1.08 45.16
CA ALA A 101 -8.63 1.67 44.36
C ALA A 101 -8.26 3.07 44.87
N GLY A 102 -6.98 3.27 45.12
CA GLY A 102 -6.42 4.58 45.45
C GLY A 102 -6.31 5.51 44.24
N PRO A 103 -5.88 6.78 44.43
CA PRO A 103 -5.63 7.72 43.37
C PRO A 103 -4.54 7.22 42.42
N ILE A 104 -4.67 7.49 41.10
CA ILE A 104 -3.64 7.19 40.11
C ILE A 104 -2.58 8.31 40.18
N PRO A 105 -1.32 8.00 40.54
CA PRO A 105 -0.27 9.03 40.62
C PRO A 105 0.06 9.61 39.22
N PRO A 106 0.72 10.77 39.12
CA PRO A 106 1.20 11.29 37.86
C PRO A 106 2.04 10.27 37.07
N GLY A 107 1.72 10.07 35.81
CA GLY A 107 2.33 9.04 34.94
C GLY A 107 1.86 7.62 35.20
N GLY A 108 1.05 7.38 36.27
CA GLY A 108 0.51 6.06 36.59
C GLY A 108 -0.69 5.67 35.73
N THR A 109 -1.07 4.37 35.83
CA THR A 109 -2.18 3.80 35.08
C THR A 109 -3.11 3.00 35.97
N ALA A 110 -4.38 2.88 35.57
CA ALA A 110 -5.35 1.91 36.06
C ALA A 110 -5.98 1.20 34.87
N SER A 111 -6.47 -0.03 35.10
CA SER A 111 -7.14 -0.80 34.05
C SER A 111 -8.42 -1.43 34.56
N PHE A 112 -9.33 -1.72 33.66
CA PHE A 112 -10.52 -2.54 33.85
C PHE A 112 -10.78 -3.40 32.64
N GLY A 113 -11.62 -4.42 32.78
CA GLY A 113 -12.01 -5.22 31.64
C GLY A 113 -13.46 -5.62 31.66
N PHE A 114 -13.98 -6.06 30.53
CA PHE A 114 -15.31 -6.62 30.41
C PHE A 114 -15.45 -7.60 29.27
N ILE A 115 -16.43 -8.49 29.40
CA ILE A 115 -16.87 -9.38 28.33
C ILE A 115 -18.10 -8.76 27.66
N GLY A 116 -18.04 -8.55 26.37
CA GLY A 116 -19.19 -8.18 25.53
C GLY A 116 -19.84 -9.42 24.92
N ALA A 117 -21.15 -9.54 25.04
CA ALA A 117 -21.95 -10.52 24.30
C ALA A 117 -22.50 -9.84 23.02
N GLY A 118 -22.26 -10.44 21.86
CA GLY A 118 -22.55 -9.88 20.55
C GLY A 118 -21.28 -9.44 19.79
N SER A 119 -21.41 -9.02 18.53
CA SER A 119 -20.28 -8.70 17.65
C SER A 119 -19.92 -7.21 17.60
N GLY A 120 -20.64 -6.34 18.33
CA GLY A 120 -20.41 -4.88 18.31
C GLY A 120 -19.08 -4.48 18.92
N SER A 121 -18.60 -3.28 18.55
CA SER A 121 -17.38 -2.69 19.14
C SER A 121 -17.73 -1.51 20.03
N PRO A 122 -16.96 -1.27 21.14
CA PRO A 122 -17.10 -0.07 21.96
C PRO A 122 -16.87 1.20 21.11
N ALA A 123 -17.75 2.18 21.30
CA ALA A 123 -17.69 3.47 20.60
C ALA A 123 -17.93 4.62 21.62
N ASN A 124 -17.75 5.85 21.18
CA ASN A 124 -18.02 7.08 21.93
C ASN A 124 -17.44 7.08 23.35
N CYS A 125 -16.19 6.60 23.49
CA CYS A 125 -15.48 6.53 24.75
C CYS A 125 -15.25 7.93 25.34
N THR A 126 -15.64 8.11 26.62
CA THR A 126 -15.32 9.30 27.41
C THR A 126 -14.67 8.95 28.74
N LEU A 127 -13.69 9.76 29.17
CA LEU A 127 -13.08 9.73 30.49
C LEU A 127 -13.47 11.01 31.26
N ASN A 128 -14.15 10.88 32.38
CA ASN A 128 -14.65 12.00 33.20
C ASN A 128 -15.45 13.03 32.37
N GLY A 129 -16.21 12.56 31.38
CA GLY A 129 -16.99 13.36 30.45
C GLY A 129 -16.23 13.90 29.23
N ALA A 130 -14.88 13.77 29.16
CA ALA A 130 -14.08 14.14 28.00
C ALA A 130 -13.79 12.91 27.11
N PRO A 131 -13.58 13.06 25.78
CA PRO A 131 -13.23 11.94 24.90
C PRO A 131 -11.97 11.18 25.34
N CYS A 132 -11.95 9.86 25.22
CA CYS A 132 -10.91 8.97 25.73
C CYS A 132 -9.52 9.11 25.07
N GLY A 133 -9.27 9.82 24.08
CA GLY A 133 -8.01 9.85 23.32
C GLY A 133 -6.98 10.89 23.76
N GLY A 134 -7.11 11.51 24.93
CA GLY A 134 -6.10 12.48 25.43
C GLY A 134 -6.07 13.80 24.68
N GLY A 135 -7.07 14.10 23.87
CA GLY A 135 -7.38 15.47 23.52
C GLY A 135 -7.98 16.13 24.76
N SER A 136 -7.40 17.21 25.28
CA SER A 136 -8.06 18.06 26.24
C SER A 136 -9.48 18.32 25.74
N GLY A 137 -10.49 17.78 26.44
CA GLY A 137 -11.87 18.20 26.19
C GLY A 137 -11.90 19.72 26.32
N PRO A 138 -12.79 20.43 25.58
CA PRO A 138 -12.80 21.87 25.61
C PRO A 138 -12.92 22.34 27.05
N GLY A 139 -11.92 23.05 27.57
CA GLY A 139 -12.03 23.77 28.84
C GLY A 139 -13.20 24.75 28.78
N PRO A 140 -13.77 25.17 29.90
CA PRO A 140 -14.83 26.17 29.90
C PRO A 140 -14.40 27.37 29.05
N GLY A 141 -15.13 27.64 27.93
CA GLY A 141 -14.80 28.71 26.96
C GLY A 141 -13.89 28.30 25.79
N ALA A 142 -13.48 27.04 25.65
CA ALA A 142 -12.84 26.55 24.42
C ALA A 142 -13.85 26.48 23.26
N PRO A 143 -13.40 26.55 21.99
CA PRO A 143 -14.29 26.45 20.84
C PRO A 143 -14.99 25.10 20.72
N GLY A 144 -16.11 25.06 20.03
CA GLY A 144 -16.75 23.81 19.60
C GLY A 144 -15.92 23.08 18.54
N THR A 145 -16.20 21.79 18.34
CA THR A 145 -15.56 20.97 17.29
C THR A 145 -15.87 21.56 15.90
N PRO A 146 -14.88 21.71 15.02
CA PRO A 146 -15.10 22.14 13.64
C PRO A 146 -15.95 21.17 12.84
N GLY A 147 -16.60 21.65 11.77
CA GLY A 147 -17.21 20.77 10.77
C GLY A 147 -16.15 19.84 10.15
N ASN A 148 -16.62 18.71 9.60
CA ASN A 148 -15.72 17.75 8.98
C ASN A 148 -14.99 18.40 7.78
N PRO A 149 -13.69 18.18 7.64
CA PRO A 149 -12.94 18.68 6.49
C PRO A 149 -13.38 17.97 5.20
N SER A 150 -13.24 18.68 4.10
CA SER A 150 -13.34 18.15 2.74
C SER A 150 -12.11 18.53 1.94
N VAL A 151 -11.68 17.65 1.04
CA VAL A 151 -10.58 17.93 0.12
C VAL A 151 -11.12 18.83 -1.01
N THR A 152 -10.54 20.01 -1.18
CA THR A 152 -10.93 21.00 -2.19
C THR A 152 -9.99 21.07 -3.38
N GLY A 153 -8.79 20.50 -3.26
CA GLY A 153 -7.81 20.42 -4.34
C GLY A 153 -6.61 19.57 -3.96
N THR A 154 -5.96 19.00 -4.98
CA THR A 154 -4.73 18.22 -4.81
C THR A 154 -3.74 18.56 -5.91
N THR A 155 -2.46 18.55 -5.58
CA THR A 155 -1.34 18.65 -6.52
C THR A 155 -0.38 17.49 -6.30
N ALA A 156 0.74 17.44 -7.02
CA ALA A 156 1.77 16.43 -6.80
C ALA A 156 2.44 16.49 -5.42
N SER A 157 2.32 17.63 -4.72
CA SER A 157 3.03 17.86 -3.46
C SER A 157 2.18 18.56 -2.40
N SER A 158 0.86 18.69 -2.62
CA SER A 158 -0.02 19.35 -1.67
C SER A 158 -1.45 18.84 -1.72
N ILE A 159 -2.16 18.97 -0.58
CA ILE A 159 -3.60 18.72 -0.43
C ILE A 159 -4.21 19.96 0.23
N SER A 160 -5.26 20.51 -0.40
CA SER A 160 -6.05 21.62 0.11
C SER A 160 -7.32 21.10 0.77
N LEU A 161 -7.62 21.63 1.95
CA LEU A 161 -8.77 21.26 2.78
C LEU A 161 -9.61 22.48 3.09
N SER A 162 -10.92 22.29 3.24
CA SER A 162 -11.83 23.25 3.85
C SER A 162 -12.77 22.56 4.82
N TRP A 163 -13.27 23.30 5.83
CA TRP A 163 -14.16 22.77 6.87
C TRP A 163 -15.16 23.81 7.34
N GLY A 164 -16.20 23.35 8.03
CA GLY A 164 -17.16 24.24 8.66
C GLY A 164 -16.58 24.91 9.90
N ALA A 165 -16.91 26.20 10.10
CA ALA A 165 -16.46 26.96 11.26
C ALA A 165 -16.96 26.35 12.58
N SER A 166 -16.15 26.47 13.62
CA SER A 166 -16.52 26.09 14.99
C SER A 166 -17.42 27.14 15.65
N SER A 167 -18.23 26.72 16.61
CA SER A 167 -18.95 27.61 17.50
C SER A 167 -18.05 28.18 18.59
N GLY A 168 -18.44 29.31 19.15
CA GLY A 168 -17.69 30.02 20.20
C GLY A 168 -16.58 30.93 19.67
N THR A 169 -15.74 31.44 20.58
CA THR A 169 -14.60 32.28 20.21
C THR A 169 -13.46 31.42 19.68
N VAL A 170 -13.06 31.61 18.42
CA VAL A 170 -12.00 30.86 17.74
C VAL A 170 -10.83 31.79 17.46
N THR A 171 -9.64 31.41 17.88
CA THR A 171 -8.38 32.09 17.51
C THR A 171 -7.80 31.50 16.22
N GLY A 172 -7.97 30.18 16.00
CA GLY A 172 -7.51 29.50 14.81
C GLY A 172 -7.82 28.00 14.83
N TYR A 173 -7.30 27.31 13.82
CA TYR A 173 -7.49 25.87 13.61
C TYR A 173 -6.14 25.19 13.43
N ARG A 174 -6.05 23.94 13.88
CA ARG A 174 -4.91 23.04 13.65
C ARG A 174 -5.38 21.86 12.82
N VAL A 175 -4.68 21.61 11.74
CA VAL A 175 -4.89 20.42 10.90
C VAL A 175 -3.90 19.36 11.34
N TYR A 176 -4.40 18.15 11.57
CA TYR A 176 -3.65 17.02 12.07
C TYR A 176 -3.63 15.85 11.07
N GLU A 177 -2.49 15.20 11.00
CA GLU A 177 -2.32 13.88 10.40
C GLU A 177 -1.88 12.93 11.53
N GLY A 178 -2.76 12.02 11.93
CA GLY A 178 -2.59 11.26 13.16
C GLY A 178 -2.48 12.19 14.37
N THR A 179 -1.34 12.19 15.06
CA THR A 179 -1.05 13.10 16.20
C THR A 179 -0.24 14.33 15.81
N THR A 180 0.27 14.39 14.58
CA THR A 180 1.17 15.47 14.11
C THR A 180 0.37 16.66 13.59
N VAL A 181 0.70 17.88 14.04
CA VAL A 181 0.16 19.13 13.50
C VAL A 181 0.84 19.40 12.15
N ARG A 182 0.08 19.44 11.08
CA ARG A 182 0.56 19.72 9.71
C ARG A 182 0.38 21.17 9.29
N ALA A 183 -0.63 21.83 9.84
CA ALA A 183 -0.85 23.27 9.62
C ALA A 183 -1.55 23.91 10.82
N THR A 184 -1.30 25.23 11.01
CA THR A 184 -2.04 26.08 11.93
C THR A 184 -2.48 27.33 11.16
N VAL A 185 -3.79 27.60 11.12
CA VAL A 185 -4.40 28.68 10.32
C VAL A 185 -5.48 29.41 11.11
N THR A 186 -5.80 30.63 10.71
CA THR A 186 -6.90 31.42 11.33
C THR A 186 -8.23 31.25 10.60
N GLY A 187 -8.20 30.85 9.33
CA GLY A 187 -9.39 30.60 8.51
C GLY A 187 -9.84 29.14 8.52
N THR A 188 -10.92 28.85 7.81
CA THR A 188 -11.53 27.51 7.70
C THR A 188 -11.02 26.70 6.49
N SER A 189 -9.79 26.98 6.04
CA SER A 189 -9.12 26.24 4.98
C SER A 189 -7.62 26.20 5.23
N ALA A 190 -6.97 25.16 4.70
CA ALA A 190 -5.51 25.03 4.73
C ALA A 190 -5.02 24.24 3.51
N THR A 191 -3.80 24.54 3.07
CA THR A 191 -3.07 23.72 2.10
C THR A 191 -1.87 23.09 2.80
N ILE A 192 -1.85 21.77 2.84
CA ILE A 192 -0.72 20.98 3.36
C ILE A 192 0.23 20.73 2.20
N SER A 193 1.43 21.28 2.28
CA SER A 193 2.48 21.18 1.26
C SER A 193 3.64 20.30 1.72
N GLY A 194 4.59 20.01 0.81
CA GLY A 194 5.75 19.18 1.09
C GLY A 194 5.43 17.69 1.19
N LEU A 195 4.30 17.27 0.60
CA LEU A 195 3.89 15.87 0.51
C LEU A 195 4.60 15.20 -0.68
N GLY A 196 4.81 13.89 -0.58
CA GLY A 196 5.22 13.08 -1.73
C GLY A 196 4.11 12.96 -2.76
N SER A 197 4.48 12.81 -4.03
CA SER A 197 3.50 12.55 -5.08
C SER A 197 2.86 11.17 -4.90
N CYS A 198 1.59 11.03 -5.30
CA CYS A 198 0.86 9.77 -5.26
C CYS A 198 0.72 9.15 -3.85
N GLN A 199 0.65 9.96 -2.82
CA GLN A 199 0.47 9.51 -1.44
C GLN A 199 -0.92 9.85 -0.93
N SER A 200 -1.51 8.94 -0.16
CA SER A 200 -2.78 9.14 0.52
C SER A 200 -2.54 9.63 1.93
N HIS A 201 -3.23 10.68 2.32
CA HIS A 201 -3.11 11.34 3.62
C HIS A 201 -4.48 11.55 4.23
N THR A 202 -4.60 11.32 5.54
CA THR A 202 -5.86 11.48 6.27
C THR A 202 -5.72 12.57 7.34
N TYR A 203 -6.61 13.55 7.29
CA TYR A 203 -6.55 14.73 8.14
C TYR A 203 -7.81 14.88 9.00
N THR A 204 -7.59 15.41 10.21
CA THR A 204 -8.64 15.91 11.11
C THR A 204 -8.31 17.35 11.51
N VAL A 205 -9.32 18.11 11.97
CA VAL A 205 -9.15 19.51 12.34
C VAL A 205 -9.64 19.74 13.77
N ALA A 206 -8.95 20.59 14.52
CA ALA A 206 -9.43 21.12 15.79
C ALA A 206 -9.34 22.65 15.80
N ALA A 207 -10.29 23.31 16.46
CA ALA A 207 -10.25 24.74 16.70
C ALA A 207 -9.58 25.03 18.04
N TYR A 208 -8.95 26.20 18.20
CA TYR A 208 -8.35 26.58 19.47
C TYR A 208 -8.55 28.08 19.79
N ASN A 209 -8.47 28.41 21.08
CA ASN A 209 -8.38 29.77 21.59
C ASN A 209 -7.50 29.79 22.86
N GLY A 210 -7.47 30.92 23.59
CA GLY A 210 -6.72 31.06 24.83
C GLY A 210 -7.19 30.13 25.98
N ASN A 211 -8.39 29.57 25.89
CA ASN A 211 -8.97 28.67 26.90
C ASN A 211 -8.76 27.19 26.57
N GLY A 212 -8.25 26.85 25.39
CA GLY A 212 -7.95 25.48 25.00
C GLY A 212 -8.30 25.13 23.57
N GLU A 213 -8.18 23.83 23.26
CA GLU A 213 -8.47 23.24 21.95
C GLU A 213 -9.76 22.41 21.99
N SER A 214 -10.51 22.44 20.89
CA SER A 214 -11.74 21.66 20.72
C SER A 214 -11.45 20.17 20.54
N GLY A 215 -12.48 19.34 20.59
CA GLY A 215 -12.44 18.00 20.02
C GLY A 215 -12.04 18.04 18.53
N ARG A 216 -11.47 16.92 18.03
CA ARG A 216 -11.16 16.76 16.60
C ARG A 216 -12.41 16.50 15.78
N SER A 217 -12.45 17.05 14.58
CA SER A 217 -13.49 16.77 13.58
C SER A 217 -13.44 15.29 13.13
N GLY A 218 -14.42 14.85 12.37
CA GLY A 218 -14.28 13.68 11.50
C GLY A 218 -13.11 13.85 10.53
N SER A 219 -12.70 12.76 9.90
CA SER A 219 -11.55 12.74 9.01
C SER A 219 -11.92 13.01 7.54
N ALA A 220 -10.97 13.57 6.79
CA ALA A 220 -10.98 13.58 5.33
C ALA A 220 -9.70 12.94 4.80
N THR A 221 -9.83 12.09 3.79
CA THR A 221 -8.71 11.47 3.10
C THR A 221 -8.57 12.06 1.70
N GLY A 222 -7.37 12.51 1.35
CA GLY A 222 -7.00 12.98 0.02
C GLY A 222 -5.72 12.34 -0.46
N SER A 223 -5.57 12.21 -1.78
CA SER A 223 -4.33 11.72 -2.38
C SER A 223 -3.70 12.82 -3.23
N THR A 224 -2.37 13.00 -3.10
CA THR A 224 -1.62 13.89 -3.98
C THR A 224 -1.66 13.37 -5.42
N THR A 225 -1.64 14.29 -6.37
CA THR A 225 -1.52 13.99 -7.81
C THR A 225 -0.04 13.83 -8.20
N GLY A 226 0.24 13.87 -9.50
CA GLY A 226 1.62 13.70 -10.01
C GLY A 226 2.10 12.27 -9.90
N CYS A 227 1.16 11.35 -9.68
CA CYS A 227 1.45 9.97 -9.90
C CYS A 227 1.90 9.80 -11.35
N PRO A 228 2.93 9.04 -11.63
CA PRO A 228 3.23 8.67 -12.99
C PRO A 228 1.97 8.08 -13.61
N GLN A 229 1.38 8.74 -14.61
CA GLN A 229 0.25 8.17 -15.33
C GLN A 229 0.71 6.86 -15.98
N PRO A 230 -0.11 5.81 -16.05
CA PRO A 230 0.12 4.75 -17.00
C PRO A 230 0.10 5.42 -18.40
N GLY A 231 1.25 5.85 -18.86
CA GLY A 231 1.42 6.33 -20.23
C GLY A 231 1.74 5.15 -21.12
N ASN A 232 1.37 5.21 -22.37
CA ASN A 232 1.86 4.27 -23.37
C ASN A 232 3.38 4.12 -23.24
N GLY A 233 3.87 2.89 -23.20
CA GLY A 233 5.28 2.60 -23.23
C GLY A 233 5.99 2.58 -21.87
N ARG A 234 5.48 1.88 -20.86
CA ARG A 234 6.14 1.75 -19.56
C ARG A 234 6.85 0.43 -19.40
N GLY A 235 8.12 0.54 -18.99
CA GLY A 235 8.87 -0.58 -18.46
C GLY A 235 8.44 -0.88 -17.02
N ALA A 236 7.91 -2.09 -16.81
CA ALA A 236 7.46 -2.55 -15.48
C ALA A 236 7.91 -4.01 -15.24
N PRO A 237 9.22 -4.26 -15.03
CA PRO A 237 9.73 -5.60 -14.80
C PRO A 237 9.13 -6.23 -13.55
N TYR A 238 9.06 -7.56 -13.54
CA TYR A 238 8.60 -8.31 -12.38
C TYR A 238 9.60 -8.24 -11.23
N LEU A 239 9.07 -7.97 -10.04
CA LEU A 239 9.79 -8.05 -8.76
C LEU A 239 9.05 -9.03 -7.85
N TYR A 240 9.75 -10.06 -7.39
CA TYR A 240 9.20 -11.11 -6.53
C TYR A 240 9.90 -11.12 -5.17
N LEU A 241 9.15 -11.02 -4.09
CA LEU A 241 9.71 -10.90 -2.73
C LEU A 241 9.76 -12.22 -1.96
N GLY A 242 9.22 -13.31 -2.51
CA GLY A 242 9.15 -14.61 -1.84
C GLY A 242 10.49 -15.36 -1.81
N TRP A 243 11.28 -15.29 -2.88
CA TRP A 243 12.57 -15.96 -3.02
C TRP A 243 13.44 -15.28 -4.10
N GLY A 244 14.60 -15.87 -4.44
CA GLY A 244 15.49 -15.32 -5.46
C GLY A 244 16.29 -14.11 -5.00
N ASN A 245 16.44 -13.90 -3.68
CA ASN A 245 17.23 -12.83 -3.08
C ASN A 245 16.88 -11.44 -3.70
N PRO A 246 15.64 -10.93 -3.53
CA PRO A 246 15.18 -9.70 -4.17
C PRO A 246 16.06 -8.51 -3.77
N GLN A 247 16.37 -7.67 -4.76
CA GLN A 247 17.06 -6.40 -4.53
C GLN A 247 16.10 -5.39 -3.88
N ASN A 248 16.66 -4.45 -3.10
CA ASN A 248 15.89 -3.34 -2.58
C ASN A 248 15.35 -2.48 -3.75
N PRO A 249 14.04 -2.29 -3.88
CA PRO A 249 13.46 -1.63 -5.04
C PRO A 249 13.87 -0.17 -5.19
N ALA A 250 14.05 0.58 -4.11
CA ALA A 250 14.49 1.97 -4.17
C ALA A 250 15.93 2.08 -4.71
N SER A 251 16.80 1.13 -4.35
CA SER A 251 18.16 1.04 -4.90
C SER A 251 18.13 0.69 -6.39
N VAL A 252 17.27 -0.24 -6.81
CA VAL A 252 17.06 -0.59 -8.22
C VAL A 252 16.59 0.65 -9.01
N MET A 253 15.60 1.38 -8.50
CA MET A 253 15.10 2.60 -9.12
C MET A 253 16.20 3.65 -9.29
N SER A 254 17.00 3.86 -8.25
CA SER A 254 18.12 4.81 -8.27
C SER A 254 19.19 4.42 -9.29
N ALA A 255 19.52 3.12 -9.40
CA ALA A 255 20.58 2.60 -10.27
C ALA A 255 20.17 2.54 -11.76
N THR A 256 18.88 2.41 -12.06
CA THR A 256 18.39 2.10 -13.42
C THR A 256 17.47 3.15 -14.01
N GLY A 257 16.82 3.96 -13.18
CA GLY A 257 15.78 4.88 -13.63
C GLY A 257 14.39 4.26 -13.80
N VAL A 258 14.23 2.94 -13.60
CA VAL A 258 12.91 2.30 -13.63
C VAL A 258 11.99 2.91 -12.58
N ARG A 259 10.71 3.05 -12.91
CA ARG A 259 9.72 3.69 -12.01
C ARG A 259 8.54 2.80 -11.68
N TRP A 260 8.36 1.71 -12.40
CA TRP A 260 7.27 0.78 -12.20
C TRP A 260 7.78 -0.64 -12.02
N PHE A 261 7.11 -1.38 -11.15
CA PHE A 261 7.36 -2.81 -10.97
C PHE A 261 6.06 -3.58 -11.04
N THR A 262 6.09 -4.73 -11.70
CA THR A 262 5.04 -5.74 -11.56
C THR A 262 5.37 -6.57 -10.33
N MET A 263 4.51 -6.51 -9.32
CA MET A 263 4.75 -7.20 -8.04
C MET A 263 4.13 -8.60 -8.07
N ALA A 264 4.95 -9.63 -8.05
CA ALA A 264 4.55 -11.03 -8.10
C ALA A 264 4.49 -11.66 -6.70
N PHE A 265 3.56 -12.50 -6.35
CA PHE A 265 2.24 -12.70 -6.93
C PHE A 265 1.18 -12.63 -5.84
N VAL A 266 0.01 -12.10 -6.15
CA VAL A 266 -1.16 -12.21 -5.27
C VAL A 266 -1.89 -13.50 -5.60
N LEU A 267 -1.99 -14.37 -4.62
CA LEU A 267 -2.59 -15.70 -4.69
C LEU A 267 -3.71 -15.84 -3.66
N SER A 268 -4.33 -17.02 -3.61
CA SER A 268 -5.29 -17.36 -2.56
C SER A 268 -4.56 -17.69 -1.25
N GLY A 269 -4.83 -16.95 -0.21
CA GLY A 269 -4.43 -17.27 1.16
C GLY A 269 -5.38 -18.24 1.87
N GLY A 270 -6.36 -18.79 1.11
CA GLY A 270 -7.40 -19.71 1.55
C GLY A 270 -8.75 -19.31 0.95
N GLY A 271 -9.36 -20.21 0.18
CA GLY A 271 -10.59 -19.93 -0.56
C GLY A 271 -10.43 -18.71 -1.49
N CYS A 272 -11.30 -17.73 -1.38
CA CYS A 272 -11.29 -16.51 -2.21
C CYS A 272 -10.64 -15.29 -1.49
N SER A 273 -9.74 -15.51 -0.54
CA SER A 273 -9.06 -14.45 0.19
C SER A 273 -7.68 -14.17 -0.42
N PRO A 274 -7.38 -12.93 -0.86
CA PRO A 274 -6.08 -12.60 -1.46
C PRO A 274 -4.97 -12.49 -0.40
N ALA A 275 -3.80 -13.05 -0.71
CA ALA A 275 -2.57 -12.90 0.06
C ALA A 275 -1.37 -12.90 -0.88
N TRP A 276 -0.27 -12.26 -0.50
CA TRP A 276 0.98 -12.38 -1.24
C TRP A 276 1.53 -13.79 -1.09
N ASP A 277 1.76 -14.44 -2.21
CA ASP A 277 2.35 -15.79 -2.28
C ASP A 277 1.61 -16.81 -1.39
N SER A 278 0.30 -16.70 -1.33
CA SER A 278 -0.63 -17.47 -0.49
C SER A 278 -0.44 -17.37 1.02
N THR A 279 0.68 -16.84 1.51
CA THR A 279 1.07 -16.92 2.93
C THR A 279 1.44 -15.57 3.54
N ARG A 280 1.91 -14.62 2.74
CA ARG A 280 2.29 -13.30 3.24
C ARG A 280 1.07 -12.38 3.33
N PRO A 281 0.97 -11.56 4.39
CA PRO A 281 -0.21 -10.72 4.61
C PRO A 281 -0.37 -9.68 3.49
N LEU A 282 -1.62 -9.38 3.15
CA LEU A 282 -1.93 -8.36 2.14
C LEU A 282 -1.41 -6.98 2.55
N THR A 283 -1.42 -6.67 3.83
CA THR A 283 -0.92 -5.38 4.38
C THR A 283 0.02 -5.63 5.55
N GLY A 284 0.96 -4.69 5.80
CA GLY A 284 1.86 -4.76 6.95
C GLY A 284 3.07 -5.70 6.81
N GLY A 285 3.22 -6.40 5.67
CA GLY A 285 4.33 -7.33 5.38
C GLY A 285 5.44 -6.72 4.53
N ALA A 286 6.33 -7.61 4.04
CA ALA A 286 7.46 -7.23 3.17
C ALA A 286 6.99 -6.56 1.87
N ASP A 287 5.91 -7.07 1.28
CA ASP A 287 5.35 -6.54 0.03
C ASP A 287 4.81 -5.12 0.22
N ALA A 288 4.05 -4.88 1.29
CA ALA A 288 3.58 -3.54 1.63
C ALA A 288 4.73 -2.56 1.90
N THR A 289 5.80 -3.02 2.55
CA THR A 289 7.02 -2.23 2.78
C THR A 289 7.71 -1.88 1.47
N ALA A 290 7.87 -2.83 0.56
CA ALA A 290 8.47 -2.59 -0.75
C ALA A 290 7.63 -1.61 -1.59
N ILE A 291 6.31 -1.75 -1.60
CA ILE A 291 5.39 -0.82 -2.28
C ILE A 291 5.55 0.60 -1.72
N ALA A 292 5.62 0.75 -0.40
CA ALA A 292 5.84 2.05 0.23
C ALA A 292 7.19 2.66 -0.17
N GLN A 293 8.27 1.85 -0.23
CA GLN A 293 9.59 2.30 -0.67
C GLN A 293 9.60 2.74 -2.14
N ILE A 294 8.96 1.96 -3.03
CA ILE A 294 8.82 2.31 -4.45
C ILE A 294 8.11 3.65 -4.61
N ARG A 295 7.01 3.85 -3.90
CA ARG A 295 6.23 5.09 -3.96
C ARG A 295 6.97 6.28 -3.36
N ALA A 296 7.65 6.10 -2.25
CA ALA A 296 8.51 7.12 -1.65
C ALA A 296 9.65 7.56 -2.60
N ALA A 297 10.13 6.65 -3.45
CA ALA A 297 11.12 6.93 -4.50
C ALA A 297 10.51 7.51 -5.80
N GLY A 298 9.20 7.84 -5.81
CA GLY A 298 8.51 8.44 -6.96
C GLY A 298 8.13 7.43 -8.05
N GLY A 299 7.99 6.15 -7.71
CA GLY A 299 7.49 5.09 -8.58
C GLY A 299 6.09 4.63 -8.22
N ASP A 300 5.63 3.55 -8.86
CA ASP A 300 4.40 2.85 -8.49
C ASP A 300 4.48 1.36 -8.87
N VAL A 301 3.43 0.61 -8.56
CA VAL A 301 3.39 -0.84 -8.72
C VAL A 301 2.16 -1.32 -9.49
N VAL A 302 2.31 -2.47 -10.12
CA VAL A 302 1.25 -3.27 -10.72
C VAL A 302 1.25 -4.62 -10.00
N PRO A 303 0.42 -4.85 -8.98
CA PRO A 303 0.27 -6.19 -8.42
C PRO A 303 -0.22 -7.16 -9.48
N SER A 304 0.45 -8.31 -9.56
CA SER A 304 0.14 -9.41 -10.48
C SER A 304 -0.52 -10.55 -9.72
N PHE A 305 -1.64 -11.01 -10.23
CA PHE A 305 -2.43 -12.11 -9.70
C PHE A 305 -2.21 -13.36 -10.56
N GLY A 306 -1.95 -14.50 -9.95
CA GLY A 306 -1.75 -15.74 -10.70
C GLY A 306 -0.30 -16.18 -10.77
N GLY A 307 0.24 -16.35 -11.98
CA GLY A 307 1.58 -16.88 -12.24
C GLY A 307 1.60 -18.41 -12.38
N TRP A 308 2.81 -19.00 -12.61
CA TRP A 308 2.95 -20.41 -12.91
C TRP A 308 2.53 -21.34 -11.76
N GLN A 309 2.90 -21.01 -10.53
CA GLN A 309 2.71 -21.86 -9.34
C GLN A 309 1.81 -21.20 -8.29
N GLY A 310 1.40 -21.99 -7.31
CA GLY A 310 0.67 -21.54 -6.15
C GLY A 310 -0.84 -21.72 -6.27
N ASN A 311 -1.54 -21.38 -5.21
CA ASN A 311 -2.99 -21.53 -5.10
C ASN A 311 -3.69 -20.27 -5.63
N LYS A 312 -4.14 -20.30 -6.87
CA LYS A 312 -4.63 -19.11 -7.58
C LYS A 312 -6.05 -18.72 -7.19
N LEU A 313 -6.35 -17.42 -7.26
CA LEU A 313 -7.69 -16.90 -6.93
C LEU A 313 -8.75 -17.30 -7.96
N GLY A 314 -8.41 -17.35 -9.25
CA GLY A 314 -9.31 -17.69 -10.33
C GLY A 314 -10.08 -19.00 -10.11
N PRO A 315 -9.41 -20.14 -9.87
CA PRO A 315 -10.04 -21.40 -9.53
C PRO A 315 -10.76 -21.39 -8.17
N ASN A 316 -10.21 -20.70 -7.18
CA ASN A 316 -10.70 -20.75 -5.79
C ASN A 316 -11.91 -19.86 -5.51
N CYS A 317 -12.13 -18.82 -6.28
CA CYS A 317 -13.33 -17.99 -6.17
C CYS A 317 -14.47 -18.61 -6.98
N GLY A 318 -15.57 -18.98 -6.33
CA GLY A 318 -16.68 -19.72 -6.97
C GLY A 318 -17.43 -18.93 -8.05
N THR A 319 -17.46 -17.59 -7.98
CA THR A 319 -18.19 -16.71 -8.90
C THR A 319 -17.32 -15.52 -9.36
N PRO A 320 -17.68 -14.88 -10.49
CA PRO A 320 -17.00 -13.66 -10.94
C PRO A 320 -17.09 -12.52 -9.93
N GLU A 321 -18.20 -12.38 -9.21
CA GLU A 321 -18.40 -11.34 -8.21
C GLU A 321 -17.47 -11.55 -7.01
N ALA A 322 -17.32 -12.79 -6.55
CA ALA A 322 -16.39 -13.13 -5.47
C ALA A 322 -14.94 -12.82 -5.89
N LEU A 323 -14.56 -13.20 -7.11
CA LEU A 323 -13.23 -12.93 -7.65
C LEU A 323 -12.99 -11.42 -7.81
N ALA A 324 -13.98 -10.67 -8.33
CA ALA A 324 -13.90 -9.21 -8.40
C ALA A 324 -13.76 -8.58 -7.01
N GLY A 325 -14.45 -9.13 -6.00
CA GLY A 325 -14.31 -8.74 -4.59
C GLY A 325 -12.90 -8.96 -4.05
N ALA A 326 -12.26 -10.08 -4.40
CA ALA A 326 -10.87 -10.35 -4.03
C ALA A 326 -9.89 -9.37 -4.70
N TYR A 327 -10.05 -9.09 -5.99
CA TYR A 327 -9.27 -8.06 -6.69
C TYR A 327 -9.48 -6.67 -6.06
N GLN A 328 -10.72 -6.31 -5.73
CA GLN A 328 -11.07 -5.04 -5.12
C GLN A 328 -10.41 -4.84 -3.75
N GLN A 329 -10.26 -5.90 -2.94
CA GLN A 329 -9.53 -5.83 -1.67
C GLN A 329 -8.09 -5.36 -1.87
N VAL A 330 -7.38 -5.91 -2.86
CA VAL A 330 -6.00 -5.53 -3.18
C VAL A 330 -5.94 -4.10 -3.74
N ILE A 331 -6.87 -3.75 -4.64
CA ILE A 331 -6.98 -2.40 -5.20
C ILE A 331 -7.16 -1.37 -4.07
N ASN A 332 -8.07 -1.63 -3.14
CA ASN A 332 -8.36 -0.72 -2.03
C ASN A 332 -7.20 -0.65 -1.03
N ALA A 333 -6.57 -1.79 -0.72
CA ALA A 333 -5.45 -1.85 0.23
C ALA A 333 -4.28 -0.94 -0.18
N TYR A 334 -4.08 -0.79 -1.48
CA TYR A 334 -2.94 -0.04 -2.02
C TYR A 334 -3.33 1.18 -2.86
N GLY A 335 -4.62 1.46 -3.08
CA GLY A 335 -5.06 2.55 -3.96
C GLY A 335 -4.48 2.41 -5.35
N LEU A 336 -4.65 1.23 -5.95
CA LEU A 336 -3.99 0.85 -7.19
C LEU A 336 -4.55 1.57 -8.41
N ARG A 337 -3.70 1.75 -9.41
CA ARG A 337 -4.03 2.30 -10.74
C ARG A 337 -3.94 1.28 -11.85
N ALA A 338 -3.25 0.19 -11.60
CA ALA A 338 -3.12 -0.92 -12.52
C ALA A 338 -3.09 -2.23 -11.75
N ILE A 339 -3.65 -3.28 -12.34
CA ILE A 339 -3.51 -4.67 -11.93
C ILE A 339 -3.14 -5.51 -13.15
N ASP A 340 -2.40 -6.57 -12.90
CA ASP A 340 -2.04 -7.58 -13.89
C ASP A 340 -2.64 -8.93 -13.46
N ILE A 341 -3.22 -9.66 -14.39
CA ILE A 341 -3.67 -11.03 -14.18
C ILE A 341 -2.79 -11.92 -15.05
N ASP A 342 -1.89 -12.63 -14.43
CA ASP A 342 -0.94 -13.55 -15.04
C ASP A 342 -1.56 -14.94 -15.12
N ILE A 343 -2.20 -15.21 -16.26
CA ILE A 343 -3.02 -16.41 -16.48
C ILE A 343 -2.16 -17.49 -17.09
N GLU A 344 -1.78 -18.44 -16.25
CA GLU A 344 -0.91 -19.52 -16.64
C GLU A 344 -1.48 -20.88 -16.21
N ASN A 345 -0.90 -21.94 -16.79
CA ASN A 345 -1.17 -23.32 -16.41
C ASN A 345 -2.58 -23.84 -16.73
N THR A 346 -2.82 -25.11 -16.46
CA THR A 346 -4.05 -25.81 -16.79
C THR A 346 -5.24 -25.41 -15.91
N ASP A 347 -4.97 -24.91 -14.72
CA ASP A 347 -5.99 -24.50 -13.75
C ASP A 347 -6.63 -23.14 -14.05
N GLU A 348 -5.96 -22.26 -14.81
CA GLU A 348 -6.50 -20.97 -15.23
C GLU A 348 -6.51 -20.80 -16.76
N PHE A 349 -5.32 -20.94 -17.40
CA PHE A 349 -5.18 -20.66 -18.83
C PHE A 349 -5.91 -21.68 -19.69
N GLU A 350 -5.86 -22.96 -19.33
CA GLU A 350 -6.51 -24.05 -20.08
C GLU A 350 -7.91 -24.39 -19.53
N SER A 351 -8.53 -23.49 -18.78
CA SER A 351 -9.86 -23.67 -18.21
C SER A 351 -10.83 -22.60 -18.74
N GLU A 352 -11.78 -23.04 -19.59
CA GLU A 352 -12.80 -22.14 -20.14
C GLU A 352 -13.60 -21.41 -19.06
N VAL A 353 -14.00 -22.14 -18.01
CA VAL A 353 -14.80 -21.62 -16.91
C VAL A 353 -14.03 -20.57 -16.12
N VAL A 354 -12.73 -20.80 -15.88
CA VAL A 354 -11.89 -19.88 -15.11
C VAL A 354 -11.54 -18.65 -15.94
N GLN A 355 -11.20 -18.81 -17.23
CA GLN A 355 -11.00 -17.66 -18.13
C GLN A 355 -12.22 -16.74 -18.16
N ASP A 356 -13.42 -17.30 -18.35
CA ASP A 356 -14.67 -16.52 -18.40
C ASP A 356 -14.98 -15.85 -17.06
N ARG A 357 -14.66 -16.51 -15.95
CA ARG A 357 -14.78 -15.95 -14.60
C ARG A 357 -13.84 -14.76 -14.41
N ILE A 358 -12.57 -14.90 -14.76
CA ILE A 358 -11.56 -13.82 -14.68
C ILE A 358 -12.00 -12.63 -15.52
N LEU A 359 -12.37 -12.85 -16.78
CA LEU A 359 -12.78 -11.77 -17.68
C LEU A 359 -14.04 -11.05 -17.20
N THR A 360 -15.01 -11.80 -16.66
CA THR A 360 -16.22 -11.19 -16.07
C THR A 360 -15.89 -10.42 -14.80
N ALA A 361 -15.00 -10.91 -13.95
CA ALA A 361 -14.52 -10.22 -12.76
C ALA A 361 -13.79 -8.91 -13.14
N LEU A 362 -12.96 -8.90 -14.17
CA LEU A 362 -12.31 -7.69 -14.68
C LEU A 362 -13.32 -6.65 -15.15
N ARG A 363 -14.39 -7.04 -15.83
CA ARG A 363 -15.47 -6.13 -16.20
C ARG A 363 -16.09 -5.46 -14.96
N ILE A 364 -16.38 -6.23 -13.91
CA ILE A 364 -16.93 -5.69 -12.64
C ILE A 364 -15.94 -4.74 -11.99
N VAL A 365 -14.68 -5.10 -11.92
CA VAL A 365 -13.62 -4.27 -11.36
C VAL A 365 -13.47 -2.94 -12.11
N LYS A 366 -13.52 -2.97 -13.45
CA LYS A 366 -13.46 -1.75 -14.28
C LYS A 366 -14.67 -0.84 -14.06
N GLN A 367 -15.86 -1.40 -13.85
CA GLN A 367 -17.06 -0.61 -13.52
C GLN A 367 -16.93 0.08 -12.17
N ASN A 368 -16.34 -0.59 -11.18
CA ASN A 368 -16.13 -0.04 -9.85
C ASN A 368 -14.94 0.95 -9.80
N ASN A 369 -14.00 0.84 -10.74
CA ASN A 369 -12.75 1.64 -10.79
C ASN A 369 -12.49 2.15 -12.20
N PRO A 370 -13.21 3.16 -12.72
CA PRO A 370 -13.13 3.58 -14.13
C PRO A 370 -11.74 4.01 -14.60
N GLY A 371 -10.86 4.45 -13.69
CA GLY A 371 -9.48 4.86 -13.99
C GLY A 371 -8.42 3.74 -13.85
N LEU A 372 -8.82 2.54 -13.44
CA LEU A 372 -7.92 1.41 -13.24
C LEU A 372 -7.50 0.82 -14.59
N GLN A 373 -6.21 0.63 -14.82
CA GLN A 373 -5.69 -0.15 -15.94
C GLN A 373 -5.72 -1.64 -15.60
N THR A 374 -6.29 -2.44 -16.47
CA THR A 374 -6.33 -3.90 -16.37
C THR A 374 -5.43 -4.53 -17.43
N ILE A 375 -4.53 -5.39 -16.98
CA ILE A 375 -3.56 -6.09 -17.82
C ILE A 375 -3.85 -7.58 -17.69
N VAL A 376 -3.76 -8.31 -18.79
CA VAL A 376 -3.82 -9.77 -18.81
C VAL A 376 -2.55 -10.28 -19.45
N THR A 377 -1.80 -11.11 -18.73
CA THR A 377 -0.53 -11.71 -19.15
C THR A 377 -0.71 -13.21 -19.35
N PHE A 378 -0.19 -13.76 -20.44
CA PHE A 378 -0.36 -15.18 -20.78
C PHE A 378 0.71 -15.70 -21.76
N GLY A 379 0.89 -17.01 -21.78
CA GLY A 379 1.85 -17.69 -22.65
C GLY A 379 1.48 -17.60 -24.13
N THR A 380 2.50 -17.73 -25.01
CA THR A 380 2.35 -17.67 -26.46
C THR A 380 3.22 -18.72 -27.17
N THR A 381 2.98 -18.94 -28.47
CA THR A 381 3.93 -19.66 -29.35
C THR A 381 4.89 -18.67 -30.04
N THR A 382 5.86 -19.17 -30.78
CA THR A 382 6.75 -18.33 -31.61
C THR A 382 6.06 -17.50 -32.69
N THR A 383 4.77 -17.77 -32.95
CA THR A 383 4.00 -17.11 -34.02
C THR A 383 2.75 -16.41 -33.53
N GLY A 384 2.51 -16.39 -32.21
CA GLY A 384 1.36 -15.73 -31.60
C GLY A 384 0.62 -16.61 -30.58
N PRO A 385 -0.53 -16.14 -30.08
CA PRO A 385 -1.34 -16.86 -29.12
C PRO A 385 -1.74 -18.26 -29.64
N ASN A 386 -1.66 -19.27 -28.76
CA ASN A 386 -2.17 -20.61 -29.04
C ASN A 386 -3.70 -20.64 -28.98
N TYR A 387 -4.31 -21.82 -29.01
CA TYR A 387 -5.78 -21.99 -28.89
C TYR A 387 -6.34 -21.24 -27.68
N TRP A 388 -5.74 -21.42 -26.51
CA TRP A 388 -6.23 -20.85 -25.26
C TRP A 388 -6.05 -19.34 -25.19
N GLY A 389 -4.94 -18.81 -25.72
CA GLY A 389 -4.73 -17.37 -25.82
C GLY A 389 -5.69 -16.70 -26.81
N ASN A 390 -5.97 -17.33 -27.95
CA ASN A 390 -6.97 -16.85 -28.91
C ASN A 390 -8.38 -16.89 -28.30
N ARG A 391 -8.73 -17.94 -27.55
CA ARG A 391 -10.00 -18.02 -26.82
C ARG A 391 -10.10 -16.89 -25.80
N LEU A 392 -9.06 -16.67 -24.98
CA LEU A 392 -9.03 -15.61 -23.97
C LEU A 392 -9.32 -14.24 -24.60
N ILE A 393 -8.65 -13.90 -25.71
CA ILE A 393 -8.84 -12.64 -26.43
C ILE A 393 -10.28 -12.54 -26.99
N THR A 394 -10.77 -13.57 -27.65
CA THR A 394 -12.13 -13.58 -28.23
C THR A 394 -13.20 -13.47 -27.14
N ARG A 395 -13.01 -14.17 -26.02
CA ARG A 395 -13.92 -14.09 -24.87
C ARG A 395 -13.87 -12.73 -24.17
N ALA A 396 -12.68 -12.09 -24.08
CA ALA A 396 -12.55 -10.75 -23.56
C ALA A 396 -13.41 -9.74 -24.35
N ALA A 397 -13.41 -9.84 -25.68
CA ALA A 397 -14.27 -9.02 -26.54
C ALA A 397 -15.77 -9.37 -26.31
N ALA A 398 -16.13 -10.64 -26.36
CA ALA A 398 -17.53 -11.10 -26.21
C ALA A 398 -18.14 -10.76 -24.85
N LEU A 399 -17.37 -10.83 -23.77
CA LEU A 399 -17.80 -10.52 -22.39
C LEU A 399 -17.66 -9.03 -22.05
N SER A 400 -17.15 -8.21 -22.96
CA SER A 400 -16.84 -6.78 -22.70
C SER A 400 -15.98 -6.60 -21.43
N ALA A 401 -14.93 -7.42 -21.31
CA ALA A 401 -14.08 -7.47 -20.12
C ALA A 401 -13.31 -6.16 -19.88
N ASN A 402 -13.22 -5.28 -20.89
CA ASN A 402 -12.52 -3.99 -20.85
C ASN A 402 -11.04 -4.13 -20.41
N VAL A 403 -10.37 -5.13 -20.95
CA VAL A 403 -8.92 -5.33 -20.78
C VAL A 403 -8.18 -4.22 -21.51
N ASP A 404 -7.33 -3.49 -20.81
CA ASP A 404 -6.56 -2.39 -21.40
C ASP A 404 -5.29 -2.88 -22.11
N VAL A 405 -4.64 -3.93 -21.59
CA VAL A 405 -3.40 -4.45 -22.17
C VAL A 405 -3.39 -5.98 -22.17
N PHE A 406 -3.12 -6.56 -23.30
CA PHE A 406 -2.84 -7.99 -23.47
C PHE A 406 -1.33 -8.18 -23.61
N THR A 407 -0.73 -8.83 -22.61
CA THR A 407 0.72 -9.07 -22.56
C THR A 407 0.99 -10.53 -22.85
N ILE A 408 1.90 -10.80 -23.80
CA ILE A 408 2.37 -12.15 -24.08
C ILE A 408 3.70 -12.43 -23.39
N MET A 409 3.94 -13.71 -23.07
CA MET A 409 5.19 -14.22 -22.53
C MET A 409 5.92 -15.04 -23.62
N PRO A 410 6.77 -14.39 -24.43
CA PRO A 410 7.46 -15.04 -25.55
C PRO A 410 8.76 -15.71 -25.09
N PHE A 411 8.65 -16.78 -24.34
CA PHE A 411 9.76 -17.63 -23.90
C PHE A 411 9.25 -19.07 -23.67
N ASP A 412 10.15 -20.00 -23.35
CA ASP A 412 9.88 -21.43 -23.17
C ASP A 412 9.26 -22.08 -24.42
N PHE A 413 9.93 -21.87 -25.54
CA PHE A 413 9.53 -22.36 -26.86
C PHE A 413 10.04 -23.76 -27.21
N GLY A 414 10.66 -24.48 -26.27
CA GLY A 414 11.24 -25.80 -26.51
C GLY A 414 12.76 -25.77 -26.81
N GLY A 415 13.43 -24.65 -26.57
CA GLY A 415 14.85 -24.45 -26.82
C GLY A 415 15.18 -24.00 -28.25
N GLY A 416 16.37 -23.44 -28.45
CA GLY A 416 16.95 -23.12 -29.77
C GLY A 416 16.29 -21.97 -30.54
N ALA A 417 15.31 -21.27 -29.99
CA ALA A 417 14.64 -20.16 -30.66
C ALA A 417 15.54 -18.91 -30.74
N ASN A 418 15.46 -18.22 -31.87
CA ASN A 418 15.99 -16.86 -31.96
C ASN A 418 15.02 -15.91 -31.27
N MET A 419 15.37 -15.46 -30.06
CA MET A 419 14.45 -14.74 -29.19
C MET A 419 13.96 -13.40 -29.72
N TYR A 420 14.75 -12.68 -30.50
CA TYR A 420 14.27 -11.46 -31.16
C TYR A 420 13.20 -11.79 -32.21
N THR A 421 13.52 -12.67 -33.16
CA THR A 421 12.61 -13.02 -34.24
C THR A 421 11.34 -13.68 -33.74
N SER A 422 11.46 -14.61 -32.78
CA SER A 422 10.32 -15.30 -32.19
C SER A 422 9.42 -14.35 -31.40
N THR A 423 10.00 -13.44 -30.62
CA THR A 423 9.24 -12.43 -29.88
C THR A 423 8.47 -11.49 -30.81
N VAL A 424 9.13 -10.97 -31.86
CA VAL A 424 8.48 -10.10 -32.83
C VAL A 424 7.37 -10.84 -33.58
N SER A 425 7.61 -12.06 -34.03
CA SER A 425 6.61 -12.87 -34.73
C SER A 425 5.41 -13.18 -33.81
N ALA A 426 5.66 -13.52 -32.53
CA ALA A 426 4.60 -13.74 -31.55
C ALA A 426 3.77 -12.46 -31.29
N ALA A 427 4.42 -11.31 -31.22
CA ALA A 427 3.74 -10.02 -31.05
C ALA A 427 2.88 -9.66 -32.28
N GLU A 428 3.37 -9.91 -33.49
CA GLU A 428 2.59 -9.73 -34.71
C GLU A 428 1.37 -10.65 -34.74
N GLY A 429 1.51 -11.89 -34.28
CA GLY A 429 0.39 -12.83 -34.10
C GLY A 429 -0.64 -12.32 -33.08
N LEU A 430 -0.20 -11.78 -31.94
CA LEU A 430 -1.09 -11.16 -30.97
C LEU A 430 -1.84 -9.96 -31.56
N LYS A 431 -1.14 -9.07 -32.27
CA LYS A 431 -1.78 -7.94 -32.96
C LYS A 431 -2.89 -8.42 -33.89
N ASN A 432 -2.64 -9.45 -34.68
CA ASN A 432 -3.62 -9.97 -35.60
C ASN A 432 -4.84 -10.59 -34.89
N ALA A 433 -4.62 -11.30 -33.77
CA ALA A 433 -5.70 -11.84 -32.94
C ALA A 433 -6.57 -10.73 -32.34
N LEU A 434 -5.96 -9.65 -31.80
CA LEU A 434 -6.67 -8.50 -31.27
C LEU A 434 -7.49 -7.78 -32.36
N LYS A 435 -6.92 -7.56 -33.53
CA LYS A 435 -7.64 -6.98 -34.66
C LYS A 435 -8.86 -7.81 -35.06
N SER A 436 -8.71 -9.13 -35.09
CA SER A 436 -9.81 -10.04 -35.41
C SER A 436 -10.92 -10.00 -34.38
N ALA A 437 -10.57 -9.97 -33.09
CA ALA A 437 -11.55 -10.03 -32.00
C ALA A 437 -12.26 -8.70 -31.73
N PHE A 438 -11.56 -7.57 -31.86
CA PHE A 438 -12.07 -6.24 -31.48
C PHE A 438 -12.34 -5.32 -32.69
N GLY A 439 -11.95 -5.68 -33.90
CA GLY A 439 -12.06 -4.82 -35.08
C GLY A 439 -11.10 -3.62 -35.07
N TRP A 440 -10.00 -3.69 -34.30
CA TRP A 440 -9.06 -2.59 -34.16
C TRP A 440 -8.15 -2.39 -35.38
N SER A 441 -7.64 -1.17 -35.54
CA SER A 441 -6.52 -0.88 -36.44
C SER A 441 -5.22 -1.47 -35.89
N ASP A 442 -4.18 -1.57 -36.70
CA ASP A 442 -2.85 -1.99 -36.24
C ASP A 442 -2.33 -1.10 -35.11
N ALA A 443 -2.40 0.21 -35.26
CA ALA A 443 -1.96 1.15 -34.23
C ALA A 443 -2.74 1.02 -32.93
N THR A 444 -4.06 0.80 -32.99
CA THR A 444 -4.89 0.57 -31.82
C THR A 444 -4.51 -0.77 -31.16
N ALA A 445 -4.36 -1.84 -31.93
CA ALA A 445 -3.97 -3.14 -31.40
C ALA A 445 -2.61 -3.08 -30.69
N TYR A 446 -1.59 -2.47 -31.31
CA TYR A 446 -0.28 -2.27 -30.68
C TYR A 446 -0.39 -1.47 -29.37
N GLY A 447 -1.22 -0.42 -29.33
CA GLY A 447 -1.47 0.37 -28.13
C GLY A 447 -2.15 -0.40 -26.97
N HIS A 448 -2.67 -1.59 -27.25
CA HIS A 448 -3.26 -2.51 -26.24
C HIS A 448 -2.39 -3.76 -26.03
N MET A 449 -1.13 -3.75 -26.44
CA MET A 449 -0.23 -4.90 -26.33
C MET A 449 0.91 -4.67 -25.34
N GLY A 450 1.36 -5.77 -24.74
CA GLY A 450 2.57 -5.83 -23.93
C GLY A 450 3.42 -7.05 -24.26
N ILE A 451 4.69 -6.96 -23.91
CA ILE A 451 5.66 -8.08 -23.93
C ILE A 451 6.23 -8.23 -22.54
N SER A 452 6.22 -9.46 -22.00
CA SER A 452 6.93 -9.87 -20.80
C SER A 452 7.93 -10.96 -21.16
N GLY A 453 9.19 -10.62 -21.32
CA GLY A 453 10.24 -11.59 -21.64
C GLY A 453 10.79 -12.32 -20.41
N MET A 454 11.80 -13.17 -20.64
CA MET A 454 12.61 -13.76 -19.56
C MET A 454 14.08 -13.38 -19.78
N ASN A 455 14.71 -12.78 -18.77
CA ASN A 455 16.08 -12.26 -18.90
C ASN A 455 17.13 -13.37 -18.78
N GLY A 456 18.08 -13.37 -19.69
CA GLY A 456 19.14 -14.39 -19.76
C GLY A 456 18.63 -15.70 -20.35
N LEU A 457 18.88 -16.81 -19.64
CA LEU A 457 18.35 -18.12 -20.04
C LEU A 457 16.92 -18.29 -19.52
N SER A 458 16.01 -18.69 -20.40
CA SER A 458 14.67 -19.15 -20.01
C SER A 458 14.73 -20.54 -19.37
N ASP A 459 13.60 -21.01 -18.81
CA ASP A 459 13.52 -22.35 -18.21
C ASP A 459 13.81 -23.47 -19.23
N GLN A 460 13.58 -23.22 -20.50
CA GLN A 460 13.87 -24.12 -21.62
C GLN A 460 15.19 -23.77 -22.36
N GLN A 461 16.07 -22.98 -21.76
CA GLN A 461 17.41 -22.67 -22.24
C GLN A 461 17.48 -21.75 -23.45
N GLU A 462 16.41 -21.03 -23.81
CA GLU A 462 16.51 -19.97 -24.82
C GLU A 462 17.26 -18.78 -24.25
N LEU A 463 18.11 -18.18 -25.07
CA LEU A 463 18.94 -17.05 -24.68
C LEU A 463 18.35 -15.72 -25.12
N THR A 464 17.88 -14.93 -24.16
CA THR A 464 17.65 -13.48 -24.33
C THR A 464 18.84 -12.73 -23.74
N SER A 465 19.75 -12.28 -24.57
CA SER A 465 20.87 -11.43 -24.14
C SER A 465 20.43 -9.98 -23.90
N PRO A 466 21.23 -9.14 -23.21
CA PRO A 466 20.95 -7.70 -23.10
C PRO A 466 20.80 -7.01 -24.46
N ALA A 467 21.62 -7.40 -25.47
CA ALA A 467 21.50 -6.87 -26.82
C ALA A 467 20.18 -7.27 -27.49
N THR A 468 19.78 -8.54 -27.34
CA THR A 468 18.48 -9.04 -27.82
C THR A 468 17.34 -8.27 -27.16
N TRP A 469 17.39 -8.08 -25.83
CA TRP A 469 16.37 -7.34 -25.08
C TRP A 469 16.30 -5.87 -25.49
N THR A 470 17.44 -5.24 -25.79
CA THR A 470 17.50 -3.89 -26.35
C THR A 470 16.75 -3.81 -27.68
N SER A 471 16.99 -4.77 -28.59
CA SER A 471 16.32 -4.83 -29.88
C SER A 471 14.79 -5.04 -29.74
N ILE A 472 14.36 -5.90 -28.80
CA ILE A 472 12.94 -6.13 -28.49
C ILE A 472 12.30 -4.85 -27.94
N ARG A 473 12.98 -4.16 -27.00
CA ARG A 473 12.52 -2.88 -26.47
C ARG A 473 12.35 -1.83 -27.58
N ASP A 474 13.32 -1.70 -28.46
CA ASP A 474 13.30 -0.70 -29.53
C ASP A 474 12.19 -1.00 -30.54
N TRP A 475 11.99 -2.27 -30.88
CA TRP A 475 10.86 -2.70 -31.71
C TRP A 475 9.52 -2.38 -31.03
N ALA A 476 9.34 -2.77 -29.76
CA ALA A 476 8.12 -2.50 -29.00
C ALA A 476 7.82 -0.99 -28.92
N LYS A 477 8.84 -0.19 -28.67
CA LYS A 477 8.74 1.27 -28.61
C LYS A 477 8.37 1.89 -29.94
N SER A 478 8.97 1.43 -31.05
CA SER A 478 8.68 1.95 -32.40
C SER A 478 7.27 1.61 -32.88
N HIS A 479 6.65 0.55 -32.36
CA HIS A 479 5.28 0.15 -32.65
C HIS A 479 4.25 0.72 -31.65
N GLY A 480 4.71 1.40 -30.59
CA GLY A 480 3.83 2.03 -29.61
C GLY A 480 3.14 1.05 -28.67
N LEU A 481 3.81 -0.04 -28.29
CA LEU A 481 3.27 -0.99 -27.31
C LEU A 481 3.01 -0.32 -25.96
N ALA A 482 1.99 -0.77 -25.25
CA ALA A 482 1.59 -0.21 -23.97
C ALA A 482 2.48 -0.66 -22.80
N ARG A 483 3.18 -1.81 -22.93
CA ARG A 483 3.90 -2.41 -21.80
C ARG A 483 5.12 -3.19 -22.27
N LEU A 484 6.19 -3.08 -21.48
CA LEU A 484 7.36 -3.95 -21.55
C LEU A 484 7.73 -4.42 -20.14
N ALA A 485 7.80 -5.72 -19.94
CA ALA A 485 8.16 -6.35 -18.68
C ALA A 485 9.09 -7.53 -18.95
N PHE A 486 9.69 -8.06 -17.91
CA PHE A 486 10.43 -9.32 -17.95
C PHE A 486 10.45 -10.01 -16.59
N TRP A 487 10.56 -11.32 -16.59
CA TRP A 487 10.82 -12.15 -15.42
C TRP A 487 12.33 -12.35 -15.29
N SER A 488 13.06 -11.78 -14.32
CA SER A 488 12.61 -10.85 -13.31
C SER A 488 13.80 -9.98 -12.83
N VAL A 489 13.52 -8.92 -12.10
CA VAL A 489 14.56 -8.10 -11.44
C VAL A 489 15.44 -8.96 -10.53
N ASN A 490 14.86 -9.94 -9.83
CA ASN A 490 15.60 -10.91 -9.00
C ASN A 490 16.73 -11.61 -9.76
N ARG A 491 16.50 -11.89 -11.05
CA ARG A 491 17.45 -12.56 -11.92
C ARG A 491 18.41 -11.62 -12.64
N ASP A 492 18.22 -10.30 -12.53
CA ASP A 492 19.00 -9.30 -13.30
C ASP A 492 20.37 -9.05 -12.69
N ARG A 493 21.17 -10.11 -12.65
CA ARG A 493 22.54 -10.20 -12.12
C ARG A 493 23.38 -11.16 -12.95
N PRO A 494 24.72 -10.97 -12.98
CA PRO A 494 25.61 -11.94 -13.60
C PRO A 494 25.54 -13.30 -12.87
N CYS A 495 25.66 -14.37 -13.64
CA CYS A 495 25.62 -15.74 -13.16
C CYS A 495 26.89 -16.47 -13.59
N PRO A 496 28.01 -16.35 -12.86
CA PRO A 496 29.29 -16.88 -13.28
C PRO A 496 29.32 -18.40 -13.52
N GLY A 497 28.42 -19.13 -12.85
CA GLY A 497 28.31 -20.61 -12.99
C GLY A 497 27.39 -21.05 -14.13
N GLY A 498 26.67 -20.13 -14.78
CA GLY A 498 25.63 -20.46 -15.75
C GLY A 498 24.42 -21.18 -15.13
N GLY A 499 23.47 -21.57 -15.97
CA GLY A 499 22.28 -22.33 -15.58
C GLY A 499 21.06 -21.48 -15.27
N VAL A 500 19.90 -22.14 -15.23
CA VAL A 500 18.61 -21.46 -14.95
C VAL A 500 18.36 -21.49 -13.45
N VAL A 501 18.41 -20.32 -12.83
CA VAL A 501 18.20 -20.15 -11.39
C VAL A 501 17.37 -18.88 -11.11
N SER A 502 16.82 -18.81 -9.90
CA SER A 502 15.89 -17.74 -9.51
C SER A 502 16.55 -16.40 -9.17
N ASN A 503 17.86 -16.37 -8.95
CA ASN A 503 18.58 -15.20 -8.43
C ASN A 503 19.69 -14.69 -9.34
N CYS A 504 19.82 -15.21 -10.54
CA CYS A 504 20.68 -14.67 -11.60
C CYS A 504 20.19 -15.12 -12.99
N SER A 505 20.63 -14.45 -14.03
CA SER A 505 20.12 -14.62 -15.40
C SER A 505 20.63 -15.85 -16.16
N GLY A 506 21.59 -16.61 -15.60
CA GLY A 506 22.24 -17.73 -16.28
C GLY A 506 23.33 -17.32 -17.27
N ILE A 507 23.60 -16.04 -17.43
CA ILE A 507 24.58 -15.50 -18.39
C ILE A 507 25.53 -14.49 -17.75
N SER A 508 26.60 -14.16 -18.45
CA SER A 508 27.44 -13.02 -18.13
C SER A 508 26.73 -11.72 -18.56
N GLN A 509 26.55 -10.80 -17.65
CA GLN A 509 25.92 -9.49 -17.86
C GLN A 509 26.37 -8.50 -16.79
N GLY A 510 26.06 -7.22 -16.95
CA GLY A 510 26.14 -6.25 -15.86
C GLY A 510 24.97 -6.35 -14.89
N ASP A 511 25.17 -5.92 -13.62
CA ASP A 511 24.10 -5.83 -12.65
C ASP A 511 22.98 -4.89 -13.15
N LEU A 512 21.72 -5.32 -13.02
CA LEU A 512 20.53 -4.58 -13.39
C LEU A 512 20.52 -4.09 -14.85
N GLU A 513 21.16 -4.84 -15.74
CA GLU A 513 21.31 -4.43 -17.14
C GLU A 513 19.98 -4.49 -17.89
N PHE A 514 19.19 -5.54 -17.70
CA PHE A 514 17.86 -5.67 -18.30
C PHE A 514 16.88 -4.63 -17.73
N THR A 515 16.95 -4.37 -16.43
CA THR A 515 16.11 -3.33 -15.81
C THR A 515 16.43 -1.96 -16.36
N ARG A 516 17.72 -1.65 -16.58
CA ARG A 516 18.15 -0.38 -17.18
C ARG A 516 17.70 -0.25 -18.64
N ILE A 517 17.75 -1.32 -19.40
CA ILE A 517 17.22 -1.36 -20.79
C ILE A 517 15.71 -1.12 -20.76
N THR A 518 14.99 -1.82 -19.86
CA THR A 518 13.53 -1.71 -19.72
C THR A 518 13.09 -0.31 -19.28
N ALA A 519 13.89 0.36 -18.44
CA ALA A 519 13.63 1.74 -18.02
C ALA A 519 13.67 2.75 -19.18
N GLY A 520 14.30 2.39 -20.30
CA GLY A 520 14.36 3.18 -21.54
C GLY A 520 13.14 3.00 -22.46
N PHE A 521 12.18 2.14 -22.08
CA PHE A 521 10.92 1.92 -22.82
C PHE A 521 9.87 3.00 -22.52
#